data_8b0c96981b299c7b8a7f01c8d1f8f306
#
_entry.id   8b0c96981b299c7b8a7f01c8d1f8f306
#
_cell.length_a   1.000
_cell.length_b   1.000
_cell.length_c   1.000
_cell.angle_alpha   90.00
_cell.angle_beta   90.00
_cell.angle_gamma   90.00
#
_symmetry.space_group_name_H-M   'P 1'
#
loop_
_entity.id
_entity.type
_entity.pdbx_description
1 polymer ?
#
loop_
_entity_poly.entity_id
_entity_poly.type
_entity_poly.pdbx_seq_one_letter_code
_entity_poly.pdbx_strand_id
1 'polypeptide(L)'
;MQTASHERIAHYRSLGWWGETTTWQLFEQAVAAAPDAVALLDPANRQSFTTGKPLALSWGELRRRVLALAGELKRDGIARGDVVVLQLPNTVESIASYLALAALGAIASPVPMQYGLHELREIAHKLHPRAYVAAAHFRGEDFTARHAGAFAPDTRLIALDHELIGADRAVDESVIATGVSADEVYTICWTSGTTGTPKGVPRSHNQWLAQTLAMHGIGLEPGMTMLCPFPMVNMASITGFFFPWLQLGGTLVLHHPMDVAVFLAQIRDERVAYTIAPPAVLNMLLQKRELLAGADLSSLKLVASGSAPLAPWMVRAFQEEFGIVVVNIFGSNEGMAFASSGLDVPDPEQRATLFPRFGVEGLAWSNPIAARMRSRLVDIDSGSVITDPGHPGEMQIQGPNVIDGYFDSPQGNAGVFSADGWFRSGDMFEIAPEDPRFYRFTGRCKDIIIRGGMKISPDELDTL
;
A
#
# COMPACT_ATOMS: atom_id res chain seq x y z
N MET A 1 18.41 3.38 -9.21
CA MET A 1 18.70 3.87 -7.82
C MET A 1 18.65 2.71 -6.85
N GLN A 2 19.59 2.63 -5.89
CA GLN A 2 19.64 1.61 -4.84
C GLN A 2 19.83 2.33 -3.51
N THR A 3 19.05 1.99 -2.48
CA THR A 3 19.12 2.60 -1.15
C THR A 3 19.77 1.67 -0.12
N ALA A 4 19.56 0.37 -0.25
CA ALA A 4 20.11 -0.62 0.64
C ALA A 4 21.63 -0.78 0.45
N SER A 5 22.37 -0.93 1.54
CA SER A 5 23.80 -1.22 1.50
C SER A 5 24.06 -2.61 0.91
N HIS A 6 25.26 -2.81 0.34
CA HIS A 6 25.67 -4.12 -0.19
C HIS A 6 25.65 -5.21 0.91
N GLU A 7 26.03 -4.86 2.12
CA GLU A 7 25.99 -5.77 3.26
C GLU A 7 24.57 -6.23 3.60
N ARG A 8 23.61 -5.29 3.64
CA ARG A 8 22.20 -5.60 3.89
C ARG A 8 21.61 -6.47 2.77
N ILE A 9 21.92 -6.17 1.52
CA ILE A 9 21.49 -6.98 0.36
C ILE A 9 22.06 -8.40 0.49
N ALA A 10 23.37 -8.55 0.71
CA ALA A 10 24.01 -9.84 0.85
C ALA A 10 23.41 -10.65 2.01
N HIS A 11 23.15 -9.98 3.14
CA HIS A 11 22.51 -10.59 4.30
C HIS A 11 21.11 -11.16 3.97
N TYR A 12 20.18 -10.35 3.44
CA TYR A 12 18.83 -10.84 3.17
C TYR A 12 18.75 -11.84 2.00
N ARG A 13 19.67 -11.74 1.04
CA ARG A 13 19.81 -12.75 -0.03
C ARG A 13 20.32 -14.08 0.52
N SER A 14 21.27 -14.09 1.44
CA SER A 14 21.78 -15.32 2.07
C SER A 14 20.71 -16.06 2.89
N LEU A 15 19.72 -15.31 3.43
CA LEU A 15 18.56 -15.86 4.13
C LEU A 15 17.43 -16.28 3.19
N GLY A 16 17.52 -16.01 1.88
CA GLY A 16 16.46 -16.22 0.93
C GLY A 16 15.25 -15.30 1.15
N TRP A 17 15.43 -14.17 1.83
CA TRP A 17 14.35 -13.21 2.09
C TRP A 17 14.22 -12.19 0.98
N TRP A 18 15.31 -11.85 0.32
CA TRP A 18 15.36 -11.09 -0.93
C TRP A 18 15.80 -11.99 -2.08
N GLY A 19 15.23 -11.75 -3.26
CA GLY A 19 15.48 -12.53 -4.48
C GLY A 19 15.85 -11.65 -5.68
N GLU A 20 15.69 -12.22 -6.87
CA GLU A 20 16.03 -11.54 -8.13
C GLU A 20 14.76 -11.05 -8.88
N THR A 21 13.56 -11.39 -8.38
CA THR A 21 12.30 -11.11 -9.08
C THR A 21 11.94 -9.63 -9.00
N THR A 22 11.88 -8.96 -10.15
CA THR A 22 11.39 -7.60 -10.28
C THR A 22 9.87 -7.57 -10.43
N THR A 23 9.25 -6.41 -10.27
CA THR A 23 7.80 -6.23 -10.49
C THR A 23 7.40 -6.58 -11.92
N TRP A 24 8.23 -6.25 -12.91
CA TRP A 24 7.97 -6.63 -14.31
C TRP A 24 7.97 -8.14 -14.49
N GLN A 25 8.98 -8.84 -13.97
CA GLN A 25 9.05 -10.30 -14.04
C GLN A 25 7.87 -10.98 -13.33
N LEU A 26 7.42 -10.43 -12.19
CA LEU A 26 6.25 -10.91 -11.49
C LEU A 26 4.98 -10.77 -12.35
N PHE A 27 4.82 -9.64 -13.03
CA PHE A 27 3.72 -9.42 -13.96
C PHE A 27 3.77 -10.40 -15.15
N GLU A 28 4.94 -10.62 -15.76
CA GLU A 28 5.11 -11.60 -16.85
C GLU A 28 4.75 -13.03 -16.40
N GLN A 29 5.08 -13.40 -15.15
CA GLN A 29 4.68 -14.70 -14.58
C GLN A 29 3.15 -14.82 -14.47
N ALA A 30 2.46 -13.77 -14.02
CA ALA A 30 1.00 -13.76 -13.95
C ALA A 30 0.36 -13.85 -15.34
N VAL A 31 0.90 -13.11 -16.32
CA VAL A 31 0.46 -13.20 -17.73
C VAL A 31 0.64 -14.61 -18.29
N ALA A 32 1.80 -15.22 -18.06
CA ALA A 32 2.09 -16.57 -18.57
C ALA A 32 1.19 -17.65 -17.94
N ALA A 33 0.79 -17.45 -16.67
CA ALA A 33 -0.05 -18.41 -15.97
C ALA A 33 -1.49 -18.47 -16.51
N ALA A 34 -2.08 -17.32 -16.91
CA ALA A 34 -3.49 -17.24 -17.32
C ALA A 34 -3.75 -16.07 -18.30
N PRO A 35 -3.18 -16.06 -19.52
CA PRO A 35 -3.21 -14.90 -20.42
C PRO A 35 -4.62 -14.43 -20.80
N ASP A 36 -5.58 -15.34 -20.87
CA ASP A 36 -6.96 -15.06 -21.29
C ASP A 36 -7.91 -14.79 -20.12
N ALA A 37 -7.47 -15.00 -18.86
CA ALA A 37 -8.28 -14.72 -17.70
C ALA A 37 -8.40 -13.21 -17.46
N VAL A 38 -9.55 -12.76 -16.93
CA VAL A 38 -9.76 -11.36 -16.55
C VAL A 38 -8.80 -10.98 -15.43
N ALA A 39 -7.96 -9.97 -15.70
CA ALA A 39 -6.95 -9.48 -14.76
C ALA A 39 -7.39 -8.21 -14.05
N LEU A 40 -8.00 -7.27 -14.79
CA LEU A 40 -8.22 -5.91 -14.31
C LEU A 40 -9.55 -5.36 -14.79
N LEU A 41 -10.32 -4.79 -13.87
CA LEU A 41 -11.60 -4.12 -14.15
C LEU A 41 -11.54 -2.66 -13.71
N ASP A 42 -11.98 -1.75 -14.59
CA ASP A 42 -12.18 -0.33 -14.26
C ASP A 42 -13.34 -0.13 -13.28
N PRO A 43 -13.37 1.03 -12.59
CA PRO A 43 -14.55 1.44 -11.83
C PRO A 43 -15.80 1.47 -12.71
N ALA A 44 -16.89 0.83 -12.24
CA ALA A 44 -18.15 0.77 -13.00
C ALA A 44 -18.71 2.17 -13.30
N ASN A 45 -18.46 3.16 -12.41
CA ASN A 45 -18.85 4.56 -12.54
C ASN A 45 -17.79 5.46 -13.20
N ARG A 46 -16.81 4.89 -13.90
CA ARG A 46 -15.68 5.62 -14.51
C ARG A 46 -16.10 6.92 -15.21
N GLN A 47 -17.18 6.87 -16.00
CA GLN A 47 -17.66 8.01 -16.78
C GLN A 47 -18.18 9.19 -15.94
N SER A 48 -18.38 9.01 -14.62
CA SER A 48 -18.76 10.10 -13.72
C SER A 48 -17.60 11.01 -13.33
N PHE A 49 -16.35 10.59 -13.55
CA PHE A 49 -15.18 11.36 -13.12
C PHE A 49 -14.06 11.45 -14.17
N THR A 50 -14.05 10.59 -15.20
CA THR A 50 -13.07 10.64 -16.30
C THR A 50 -13.66 10.15 -17.60
N THR A 51 -12.91 10.23 -18.70
CA THR A 51 -13.33 9.84 -20.04
C THR A 51 -13.20 8.33 -20.30
N GLY A 52 -13.81 7.88 -21.39
CA GLY A 52 -13.80 6.49 -21.84
C GLY A 52 -14.81 5.60 -21.09
N LYS A 53 -15.14 4.47 -21.69
CA LYS A 53 -15.97 3.43 -21.07
C LYS A 53 -15.12 2.61 -20.09
N PRO A 54 -15.71 2.04 -19.03
CA PRO A 54 -15.02 1.08 -18.19
C PRO A 54 -14.44 -0.07 -19.03
N LEU A 55 -13.20 -0.45 -18.74
CA LEU A 55 -12.50 -1.56 -19.39
C LEU A 55 -12.51 -2.79 -18.49
N ALA A 56 -12.64 -3.94 -19.13
CA ALA A 56 -12.35 -5.25 -18.56
C ALA A 56 -11.21 -5.85 -19.40
N LEU A 57 -10.06 -6.10 -18.79
CA LEU A 57 -8.87 -6.56 -19.51
C LEU A 57 -8.43 -7.93 -19.01
N SER A 58 -8.13 -8.83 -19.93
CA SER A 58 -7.38 -10.04 -19.62
C SER A 58 -5.91 -9.71 -19.32
N TRP A 59 -5.17 -10.66 -18.73
CA TRP A 59 -3.73 -10.50 -18.48
C TRP A 59 -2.96 -10.21 -19.77
N GLY A 60 -3.28 -10.92 -20.86
CA GLY A 60 -2.66 -10.70 -22.16
C GLY A 60 -3.00 -9.36 -22.80
N GLU A 61 -4.25 -8.89 -22.65
CA GLU A 61 -4.67 -7.57 -23.13
C GLU A 61 -3.99 -6.46 -22.32
N LEU A 62 -3.93 -6.61 -21.00
CA LEU A 62 -3.22 -5.67 -20.13
C LEU A 62 -1.74 -5.59 -20.54
N ARG A 63 -1.07 -6.72 -20.76
CA ARG A 63 0.33 -6.76 -21.22
C ARG A 63 0.55 -5.95 -22.50
N ARG A 64 -0.30 -6.15 -23.51
CA ARG A 64 -0.20 -5.40 -24.77
C ARG A 64 -0.31 -3.90 -24.54
N ARG A 65 -1.28 -3.47 -23.74
CA ARG A 65 -1.48 -2.04 -23.43
C ARG A 65 -0.33 -1.46 -22.62
N VAL A 66 0.19 -2.21 -21.66
CA VAL A 66 1.36 -1.81 -20.85
C VAL A 66 2.59 -1.60 -21.73
N LEU A 67 2.88 -2.53 -22.66
CA LEU A 67 4.03 -2.39 -23.56
C LEU A 67 3.85 -1.24 -24.55
N ALA A 68 2.63 -1.02 -25.05
CA ALA A 68 2.33 0.13 -25.89
C ALA A 68 2.58 1.45 -25.13
N LEU A 69 2.09 1.57 -23.90
CA LEU A 69 2.34 2.73 -23.05
C LEU A 69 3.84 2.91 -22.74
N ALA A 70 4.55 1.82 -22.42
CA ALA A 70 6.00 1.87 -22.20
C ALA A 70 6.74 2.39 -23.43
N GLY A 71 6.30 2.02 -24.65
CA GLY A 71 6.82 2.55 -25.91
C GLY A 71 6.61 4.05 -26.07
N GLU A 72 5.43 4.57 -25.68
CA GLU A 72 5.16 6.01 -25.68
C GLU A 72 6.05 6.75 -24.67
N LEU A 73 6.09 6.26 -23.44
CA LEU A 73 6.93 6.84 -22.37
C LEU A 73 8.42 6.87 -22.77
N LYS A 74 8.91 5.80 -23.40
CA LYS A 74 10.29 5.74 -23.93
C LYS A 74 10.53 6.76 -25.02
N ARG A 75 9.57 6.98 -25.93
CA ARG A 75 9.66 8.03 -26.98
C ARG A 75 9.64 9.44 -26.37
N ASP A 76 8.96 9.64 -25.25
CA ASP A 76 8.99 10.87 -24.46
C ASP A 76 10.29 11.02 -23.65
N GLY A 77 11.24 10.10 -23.80
CA GLY A 77 12.57 10.15 -23.23
C GLY A 77 12.69 9.62 -21.80
N ILE A 78 11.72 8.79 -21.36
CA ILE A 78 11.82 8.11 -20.05
C ILE A 78 12.67 6.86 -20.21
N ALA A 79 13.64 6.71 -19.33
CA ALA A 79 14.63 5.64 -19.33
C ALA A 79 14.75 5.00 -17.94
N ARG A 80 15.53 3.90 -17.86
CA ARG A 80 15.84 3.22 -16.59
C ARG A 80 16.47 4.19 -15.58
N GLY A 81 15.94 4.15 -14.36
CA GLY A 81 16.37 4.99 -13.24
C GLY A 81 15.75 6.38 -13.17
N ASP A 82 15.02 6.81 -14.21
CA ASP A 82 14.27 8.07 -14.18
C ASP A 82 13.13 7.98 -13.18
N VAL A 83 12.86 9.09 -12.50
CA VAL A 83 11.71 9.22 -11.59
C VAL A 83 10.55 9.88 -12.33
N VAL A 84 9.38 9.25 -12.26
CA VAL A 84 8.14 9.72 -12.88
C VAL A 84 7.08 9.94 -11.80
N VAL A 85 6.60 11.16 -11.66
CA VAL A 85 5.48 11.49 -10.77
C VAL A 85 4.17 11.08 -11.45
N LEU A 86 3.35 10.28 -10.74
CA LEU A 86 2.06 9.79 -11.21
C LEU A 86 0.92 10.43 -10.41
N GLN A 87 0.01 11.16 -11.06
CA GLN A 87 -1.22 11.67 -10.46
C GLN A 87 -2.44 11.19 -11.25
N LEU A 88 -2.86 9.96 -10.96
CA LEU A 88 -3.90 9.24 -11.68
C LEU A 88 -4.96 8.70 -10.72
N PRO A 89 -6.26 8.74 -11.10
CA PRO A 89 -7.30 8.05 -10.34
C PRO A 89 -7.13 6.53 -10.44
N ASN A 90 -7.82 5.77 -9.58
CA ASN A 90 -7.82 4.31 -9.69
C ASN A 90 -8.56 3.86 -10.94
N THR A 91 -7.87 3.84 -12.05
CA THR A 91 -8.33 3.35 -13.35
C THR A 91 -7.26 2.47 -13.95
N VAL A 92 -7.58 1.80 -15.06
CA VAL A 92 -6.63 0.96 -15.80
C VAL A 92 -5.35 1.72 -16.13
N GLU A 93 -5.44 3.03 -16.42
CA GLU A 93 -4.28 3.89 -16.72
C GLU A 93 -3.28 3.93 -15.57
N SER A 94 -3.76 3.96 -14.31
CA SER A 94 -2.86 3.96 -13.16
C SER A 94 -2.07 2.67 -13.05
N ILE A 95 -2.72 1.53 -13.17
CA ILE A 95 -2.07 0.20 -13.12
C ILE A 95 -1.15 0.00 -14.33
N ALA A 96 -1.60 0.39 -15.53
CA ALA A 96 -0.77 0.33 -16.74
C ALA A 96 0.49 1.18 -16.61
N SER A 97 0.41 2.37 -15.98
CA SER A 97 1.56 3.24 -15.74
C SER A 97 2.57 2.61 -14.79
N TYR A 98 2.13 2.02 -13.69
CA TYR A 98 3.02 1.28 -12.78
C TYR A 98 3.78 0.17 -13.50
N LEU A 99 3.07 -0.63 -14.29
CA LEU A 99 3.66 -1.76 -15.02
C LEU A 99 4.54 -1.30 -16.17
N ALA A 100 4.17 -0.22 -16.89
CA ALA A 100 4.99 0.36 -17.94
C ALA A 100 6.32 0.91 -17.40
N LEU A 101 6.30 1.58 -16.24
CA LEU A 101 7.51 2.05 -15.56
C LEU A 101 8.35 0.87 -15.06
N ALA A 102 7.73 -0.21 -14.58
CA ALA A 102 8.44 -1.45 -14.22
C ALA A 102 9.14 -2.08 -15.44
N ALA A 103 8.48 -2.10 -16.62
CA ALA A 103 9.08 -2.58 -17.87
C ALA A 103 10.28 -1.73 -18.29
N LEU A 104 10.20 -0.42 -18.14
CA LEU A 104 11.29 0.53 -18.45
C LEU A 104 12.40 0.55 -17.40
N GLY A 105 12.23 -0.08 -16.22
CA GLY A 105 13.13 0.07 -15.08
C GLY A 105 13.16 1.49 -14.50
N ALA A 106 12.09 2.27 -14.72
CA ALA A 106 11.91 3.60 -14.16
C ALA A 106 11.20 3.54 -12.80
N ILE A 107 11.26 4.63 -12.04
CA ILE A 107 10.77 4.73 -10.67
C ILE A 107 9.43 5.46 -10.66
N ALA A 108 8.39 4.82 -10.15
CA ALA A 108 7.09 5.45 -9.97
C ALA A 108 7.06 6.26 -8.66
N SER A 109 6.66 7.54 -8.74
CA SER A 109 6.38 8.37 -7.57
C SER A 109 4.92 8.80 -7.56
N PRO A 110 4.03 7.97 -7.01
CA PRO A 110 2.60 8.24 -7.04
C PRO A 110 2.20 9.30 -6.02
N VAL A 111 1.25 10.14 -6.41
CA VAL A 111 0.67 11.17 -5.54
C VAL A 111 -0.86 11.14 -5.60
N PRO A 112 -1.55 11.47 -4.50
CA PRO A 112 -3.02 11.51 -4.48
C PRO A 112 -3.58 12.57 -5.42
N MET A 113 -4.81 12.33 -5.94
CA MET A 113 -5.53 13.30 -6.77
C MET A 113 -5.82 14.63 -6.06
N GLN A 114 -5.81 14.62 -4.72
CA GLN A 114 -6.05 15.80 -3.88
C GLN A 114 -4.85 16.75 -3.76
N TYR A 115 -3.63 16.29 -4.14
CA TYR A 115 -2.45 17.16 -4.09
C TYR A 115 -2.56 18.26 -5.12
N GLY A 116 -2.33 19.50 -4.65
CA GLY A 116 -2.31 20.70 -5.49
C GLY A 116 -0.90 21.17 -5.82
N LEU A 117 -0.82 22.41 -6.33
CA LEU A 117 0.46 23.01 -6.72
C LEU A 117 1.49 23.09 -5.59
N HIS A 118 1.05 23.26 -4.34
CA HIS A 118 1.95 23.39 -3.20
C HIS A 118 2.70 22.07 -2.96
N GLU A 119 1.97 20.98 -2.74
CA GLU A 119 2.55 19.66 -2.47
C GLU A 119 3.38 19.16 -3.66
N LEU A 120 2.89 19.40 -4.88
CA LEU A 120 3.60 19.00 -6.09
C LEU A 120 4.91 19.75 -6.30
N ARG A 121 5.00 21.04 -5.93
CA ARG A 121 6.25 21.80 -5.97
C ARG A 121 7.29 21.25 -4.98
N GLU A 122 6.87 20.95 -3.76
CA GLU A 122 7.76 20.36 -2.75
C GLU A 122 8.31 19.00 -3.23
N ILE A 123 7.44 18.18 -3.81
CA ILE A 123 7.80 16.88 -4.36
C ILE A 123 8.72 17.02 -5.58
N ALA A 124 8.37 17.89 -6.52
CA ALA A 124 9.17 18.14 -7.72
C ALA A 124 10.55 18.69 -7.39
N HIS A 125 10.64 19.58 -6.39
CA HIS A 125 11.91 20.13 -5.92
C HIS A 125 12.84 19.06 -5.36
N LYS A 126 12.30 18.09 -4.64
CA LYS A 126 13.09 16.97 -4.07
C LYS A 126 13.46 15.93 -5.11
N LEU A 127 12.53 15.59 -6.01
CA LEU A 127 12.71 14.48 -6.93
C LEU A 127 13.47 14.87 -8.21
N HIS A 128 13.36 16.11 -8.65
CA HIS A 128 13.76 16.52 -10.01
C HIS A 128 13.25 15.50 -11.04
N PRO A 129 11.91 15.28 -11.13
CA PRO A 129 11.38 14.16 -11.89
C PRO A 129 11.59 14.36 -13.39
N ARG A 130 11.87 13.26 -14.10
CA ARG A 130 11.98 13.26 -15.56
C ARG A 130 10.64 13.59 -16.21
N ALA A 131 9.54 13.08 -15.64
CA ALA A 131 8.20 13.34 -16.14
C ALA A 131 7.17 13.45 -15.00
N TYR A 132 6.09 14.15 -15.33
CA TYR A 132 4.82 14.15 -14.61
C TYR A 132 3.75 13.60 -15.53
N VAL A 133 3.18 12.45 -15.16
CA VAL A 133 2.08 11.76 -15.83
C VAL A 133 0.82 11.98 -15.03
N ALA A 134 -0.17 12.63 -15.61
CA ALA A 134 -1.42 12.94 -14.94
C ALA A 134 -2.63 12.65 -15.81
N ALA A 135 -3.82 12.57 -15.19
CA ALA A 135 -5.05 12.37 -15.92
C ALA A 135 -5.33 13.55 -16.85
N ALA A 136 -5.50 13.28 -18.16
CA ALA A 136 -5.88 14.28 -19.15
C ALA A 136 -7.24 14.92 -18.82
N HIS A 137 -8.15 14.10 -18.26
CA HIS A 137 -9.48 14.52 -17.87
C HIS A 137 -9.87 13.92 -16.53
N PHE A 138 -10.05 14.76 -15.52
CA PHE A 138 -10.58 14.34 -14.23
C PHE A 138 -11.55 15.39 -13.70
N ARG A 139 -12.83 15.03 -13.56
CA ARG A 139 -13.92 15.94 -13.14
C ARG A 139 -13.99 17.22 -13.97
N GLY A 140 -13.76 17.08 -15.28
CA GLY A 140 -13.81 18.20 -16.22
C GLY A 140 -12.53 19.04 -16.31
N GLU A 141 -11.46 18.68 -15.61
CA GLU A 141 -10.19 19.40 -15.61
C GLU A 141 -9.06 18.58 -16.24
N ASP A 142 -8.17 19.26 -16.97
CA ASP A 142 -6.87 18.72 -17.38
C ASP A 142 -5.85 18.91 -16.24
N PHE A 143 -5.48 17.83 -15.60
CA PHE A 143 -4.54 17.87 -14.46
C PHE A 143 -3.12 18.22 -14.87
N THR A 144 -2.73 17.90 -16.10
CA THR A 144 -1.41 18.26 -16.62
C THR A 144 -1.29 19.77 -16.78
N ALA A 145 -2.27 20.39 -17.42
CA ALA A 145 -2.32 21.84 -17.58
C ALA A 145 -2.46 22.56 -16.23
N ARG A 146 -3.32 22.05 -15.35
CA ARG A 146 -3.57 22.61 -14.01
C ARG A 146 -2.31 22.68 -13.15
N HIS A 147 -1.45 21.67 -13.23
CA HIS A 147 -0.30 21.52 -12.34
C HIS A 147 1.05 21.78 -13.02
N ALA A 148 1.07 22.20 -14.28
CA ALA A 148 2.30 22.50 -15.04
C ALA A 148 3.28 23.40 -14.28
N GLY A 149 2.78 24.42 -13.59
CA GLY A 149 3.59 25.37 -12.81
C GLY A 149 4.24 24.81 -11.54
N ALA A 150 4.05 23.53 -11.23
CA ALA A 150 4.74 22.85 -10.13
C ALA A 150 6.11 22.28 -10.55
N PHE A 151 6.35 22.08 -11.84
CA PHE A 151 7.48 21.35 -12.39
C PHE A 151 8.46 22.27 -13.13
N ALA A 152 9.71 21.82 -13.21
CA ALA A 152 10.75 22.53 -13.96
C ALA A 152 10.46 22.47 -15.48
N PRO A 153 10.98 23.43 -16.29
CA PRO A 153 10.71 23.49 -17.73
C PRO A 153 11.18 22.27 -18.52
N ASP A 154 12.13 21.51 -18.01
CA ASP A 154 12.68 20.29 -18.62
C ASP A 154 11.94 19.02 -18.17
N THR A 155 11.05 19.11 -17.18
CA THR A 155 10.16 18.01 -16.79
C THR A 155 9.12 17.76 -17.90
N ARG A 156 9.07 16.51 -18.40
CA ARG A 156 8.09 16.13 -19.41
C ARG A 156 6.68 16.06 -18.80
N LEU A 157 5.74 16.84 -19.31
CA LEU A 157 4.33 16.78 -18.90
C LEU A 157 3.57 15.86 -19.86
N ILE A 158 2.94 14.80 -19.33
CA ILE A 158 2.24 13.77 -20.11
C ILE A 158 0.80 13.67 -19.60
N ALA A 159 -0.13 14.11 -20.43
CA ALA A 159 -1.56 13.94 -20.19
C ALA A 159 -1.97 12.52 -20.63
N LEU A 160 -2.28 11.68 -19.66
CA LEU A 160 -2.67 10.31 -19.92
C LEU A 160 -4.19 10.19 -19.97
N ASP A 161 -4.70 9.67 -21.07
CA ASP A 161 -6.11 9.39 -21.28
C ASP A 161 -6.34 7.93 -21.70
N HIS A 162 -7.60 7.59 -21.88
CA HIS A 162 -8.05 6.28 -22.33
C HIS A 162 -7.49 5.86 -23.70
N GLU A 163 -7.24 6.82 -24.61
CA GLU A 163 -6.77 6.55 -25.97
C GLU A 163 -5.29 6.17 -25.99
N LEU A 164 -4.48 6.75 -25.07
CA LEU A 164 -3.05 6.44 -24.96
C LEU A 164 -2.76 4.98 -24.59
N ILE A 165 -3.69 4.32 -23.89
CA ILE A 165 -3.61 2.89 -23.61
C ILE A 165 -4.45 2.03 -24.56
N GLY A 166 -4.81 2.57 -25.73
CA GLY A 166 -5.66 1.89 -26.73
C GLY A 166 -5.09 0.53 -27.22
N ALA A 167 -6.00 -0.38 -27.58
CA ALA A 167 -5.65 -1.77 -27.92
C ALA A 167 -4.86 -1.92 -29.24
N ASP A 168 -5.00 -0.96 -30.16
CA ASP A 168 -4.49 -1.07 -31.54
C ASP A 168 -3.08 -0.53 -31.75
N ARG A 169 -2.38 -0.17 -30.65
CA ARG A 169 -1.02 0.33 -30.73
C ARG A 169 -0.02 -0.80 -30.90
N ALA A 170 1.02 -0.52 -31.70
CA ALA A 170 2.10 -1.47 -31.93
C ALA A 170 2.84 -1.78 -30.61
N VAL A 171 3.06 -3.07 -30.36
CA VAL A 171 3.83 -3.56 -29.22
C VAL A 171 5.29 -3.69 -29.64
N ASP A 172 6.19 -3.09 -28.87
CA ASP A 172 7.63 -3.21 -29.04
C ASP A 172 8.26 -3.75 -27.75
N GLU A 173 8.64 -5.00 -27.76
CA GLU A 173 9.27 -5.66 -26.60
C GLU A 173 10.70 -5.15 -26.31
N SER A 174 11.33 -4.45 -27.25
CA SER A 174 12.65 -3.83 -27.03
C SER A 174 12.63 -2.69 -26.02
N VAL A 175 11.45 -2.28 -25.56
CA VAL A 175 11.29 -1.30 -24.48
C VAL A 175 11.61 -1.87 -23.11
N ILE A 176 11.53 -3.21 -22.96
CA ILE A 176 11.78 -3.87 -21.68
C ILE A 176 13.25 -3.70 -21.30
N ALA A 177 13.49 -3.05 -20.18
CA ALA A 177 14.83 -2.79 -19.69
C ALA A 177 15.51 -4.09 -19.24
N THR A 178 16.75 -4.28 -19.66
CA THR A 178 17.57 -5.41 -19.26
C THR A 178 18.41 -5.08 -18.03
N GLY A 179 18.70 -6.09 -17.21
CA GLY A 179 19.60 -5.97 -16.06
C GLY A 179 19.07 -5.13 -14.89
N VAL A 180 17.75 -4.91 -14.82
CA VAL A 180 17.11 -4.29 -13.65
C VAL A 180 17.23 -5.27 -12.48
N SER A 181 17.76 -4.78 -11.34
CA SER A 181 17.89 -5.58 -10.12
C SER A 181 16.65 -5.43 -9.24
N ALA A 182 16.25 -6.51 -8.57
CA ALA A 182 15.21 -6.47 -7.55
C ALA A 182 15.55 -5.59 -6.33
N ASP A 183 16.81 -5.22 -6.17
CA ASP A 183 17.29 -4.31 -5.13
C ASP A 183 17.17 -2.84 -5.53
N GLU A 184 16.86 -2.53 -6.80
CA GLU A 184 16.63 -1.17 -7.24
C GLU A 184 15.28 -0.65 -6.74
N VAL A 185 15.23 0.66 -6.47
CA VAL A 185 14.00 1.36 -6.07
C VAL A 185 12.99 1.29 -7.21
N TYR A 186 11.81 0.81 -6.90
CA TYR A 186 10.67 0.75 -7.82
C TYR A 186 9.69 1.91 -7.60
N THR A 187 9.47 2.29 -6.33
CA THR A 187 8.57 3.41 -6.03
C THR A 187 9.16 4.36 -5.00
N ILE A 188 8.73 5.62 -5.06
CA ILE A 188 8.91 6.61 -3.98
C ILE A 188 7.51 7.10 -3.59
N CYS A 189 6.94 6.52 -2.54
CA CYS A 189 5.65 6.94 -1.99
C CYS A 189 5.83 8.11 -1.01
N TRP A 190 4.75 8.85 -0.74
CA TRP A 190 4.82 10.03 0.11
C TRP A 190 4.02 9.85 1.39
N THR A 191 4.59 10.29 2.51
CA THR A 191 3.89 10.37 3.79
C THR A 191 3.68 11.84 4.16
N SER A 192 2.53 12.14 4.78
CA SER A 192 2.32 13.45 5.39
C SER A 192 3.26 13.56 6.59
N GLY A 193 4.38 14.25 6.42
CA GLY A 193 5.29 14.51 7.52
C GLY A 193 4.57 15.30 8.61
N THR A 194 4.79 14.95 9.87
CA THR A 194 4.28 15.71 11.04
C THR A 194 4.77 17.17 11.06
N THR A 195 5.71 17.54 10.20
CA THR A 195 6.24 18.89 9.98
C THR A 195 5.59 19.61 8.81
N GLY A 196 4.56 19.03 8.18
CA GLY A 196 3.87 19.60 7.01
C GLY A 196 4.58 19.35 5.67
N THR A 197 5.87 19.00 5.68
CA THR A 197 6.62 18.70 4.44
C THR A 197 6.53 17.21 4.12
N PRO A 198 6.09 16.81 2.91
CA PRO A 198 6.04 15.41 2.52
C PRO A 198 7.42 14.74 2.57
N LYS A 199 7.46 13.50 3.10
CA LYS A 199 8.65 12.65 3.11
C LYS A 199 8.52 11.58 2.04
N GLY A 200 9.52 11.48 1.15
CA GLY A 200 9.59 10.44 0.14
C GLY A 200 10.10 9.13 0.76
N VAL A 201 9.37 8.05 0.52
CA VAL A 201 9.68 6.71 1.03
C VAL A 201 10.08 5.83 -0.14
N PRO A 202 11.39 5.67 -0.43
CA PRO A 202 11.87 4.82 -1.50
C PRO A 202 11.75 3.36 -1.09
N ARG A 203 11.25 2.53 -2.01
CA ARG A 203 11.15 1.08 -1.79
C ARG A 203 11.58 0.31 -3.02
N SER A 204 12.46 -0.67 -2.82
CA SER A 204 12.86 -1.60 -3.86
C SER A 204 11.79 -2.64 -4.15
N HIS A 205 11.94 -3.39 -5.26
CA HIS A 205 11.08 -4.54 -5.54
C HIS A 205 11.14 -5.55 -4.39
N ASN A 206 12.32 -5.85 -3.88
CA ASN A 206 12.50 -6.77 -2.75
C ASN A 206 11.81 -6.32 -1.47
N GLN A 207 11.87 -5.01 -1.13
CA GLN A 207 11.19 -4.48 0.05
C GLN A 207 9.66 -4.57 -0.08
N TRP A 208 9.10 -4.36 -1.28
CA TRP A 208 7.67 -4.55 -1.52
C TRP A 208 7.26 -6.01 -1.40
N LEU A 209 8.03 -6.94 -2.01
CA LEU A 209 7.74 -8.38 -1.92
C LEU A 209 7.82 -8.88 -0.48
N ALA A 210 8.81 -8.40 0.30
CA ALA A 210 8.91 -8.73 1.72
C ALA A 210 7.73 -8.20 2.54
N GLN A 211 7.28 -6.96 2.26
CA GLN A 211 6.12 -6.34 2.92
C GLN A 211 4.82 -7.12 2.65
N THR A 212 4.65 -7.61 1.41
CA THR A 212 3.45 -8.32 0.97
C THR A 212 3.23 -9.64 1.69
N LEU A 213 4.27 -10.22 2.30
CA LEU A 213 4.14 -11.44 3.12
C LEU A 213 3.11 -11.29 4.25
N ALA A 214 2.96 -10.08 4.80
CA ALA A 214 1.93 -9.82 5.81
C ALA A 214 0.51 -10.08 5.27
N MET A 215 0.28 -9.81 3.99
CA MET A 215 -1.01 -10.02 3.32
C MET A 215 -1.24 -11.48 2.95
N HIS A 216 -0.19 -12.25 2.64
CA HIS A 216 -0.33 -13.70 2.45
C HIS A 216 -0.81 -14.41 3.72
N GLY A 217 -0.43 -13.89 4.89
CA GLY A 217 -0.79 -14.46 6.18
C GLY A 217 -2.21 -14.12 6.67
N ILE A 218 -3.03 -13.41 5.89
CA ILE A 218 -4.40 -13.08 6.31
C ILE A 218 -5.47 -14.03 5.74
N GLY A 219 -5.08 -14.96 4.87
CA GLY A 219 -5.99 -15.90 4.23
C GLY A 219 -6.35 -15.55 2.79
N LEU A 220 -5.51 -14.78 2.08
CA LEU A 220 -5.66 -14.59 0.64
C LEU A 220 -5.34 -15.88 -0.11
N GLU A 221 -6.15 -16.21 -1.10
CA GLU A 221 -6.03 -17.42 -1.92
C GLU A 221 -5.75 -17.07 -3.39
N PRO A 222 -5.04 -17.92 -4.15
CA PRO A 222 -4.85 -17.74 -5.59
C PRO A 222 -6.19 -17.61 -6.34
N GLY A 223 -6.23 -16.71 -7.30
CA GLY A 223 -7.41 -16.48 -8.15
C GLY A 223 -8.54 -15.65 -7.54
N MET A 224 -8.37 -15.13 -6.32
CA MET A 224 -9.38 -14.27 -5.70
C MET A 224 -9.65 -13.01 -6.50
N THR A 225 -10.92 -12.59 -6.54
CA THR A 225 -11.33 -11.25 -6.98
C THR A 225 -11.14 -10.26 -5.82
N MET A 226 -10.37 -9.21 -6.06
CA MET A 226 -10.01 -8.19 -5.08
C MET A 226 -10.56 -6.82 -5.50
N LEU A 227 -11.25 -6.10 -4.61
CA LEU A 227 -11.77 -4.75 -4.86
C LEU A 227 -10.91 -3.71 -4.15
N CYS A 228 -10.22 -2.85 -4.91
CA CYS A 228 -9.35 -1.80 -4.40
C CYS A 228 -10.02 -0.42 -4.36
N PRO A 229 -10.52 0.04 -3.19
CA PRO A 229 -11.14 1.36 -3.06
C PRO A 229 -10.15 2.47 -2.66
N PHE A 230 -8.91 2.14 -2.36
CA PHE A 230 -7.90 3.11 -1.95
C PHE A 230 -7.09 3.61 -3.15
N PRO A 231 -6.70 4.89 -3.17
CA PRO A 231 -5.78 5.40 -4.19
C PRO A 231 -4.50 4.58 -4.25
N MET A 232 -4.02 4.27 -5.47
CA MET A 232 -2.80 3.49 -5.70
C MET A 232 -1.54 4.34 -5.46
N VAL A 233 -1.39 4.88 -4.22
CA VAL A 233 -0.34 5.85 -3.90
C VAL A 233 0.47 5.50 -2.65
N ASN A 234 0.06 4.47 -1.92
CA ASN A 234 0.69 4.11 -0.65
C ASN A 234 0.57 2.61 -0.36
N MET A 235 1.08 2.23 0.80
CA MET A 235 1.11 0.84 1.25
C MET A 235 -0.28 0.17 1.27
N ALA A 236 -1.35 0.88 1.65
CA ALA A 236 -2.68 0.27 1.75
C ALA A 236 -3.16 -0.33 0.42
N SER A 237 -2.87 0.33 -0.70
CA SER A 237 -3.22 -0.17 -2.03
C SER A 237 -2.12 -1.03 -2.65
N ILE A 238 -0.85 -0.61 -2.54
CA ILE A 238 0.26 -1.31 -3.19
C ILE A 238 0.50 -2.67 -2.53
N THR A 239 0.62 -2.72 -1.19
CA THR A 239 0.77 -3.98 -0.43
C THR A 239 -0.56 -4.72 -0.31
N GLY A 240 -1.66 -4.00 -0.13
CA GLY A 240 -2.97 -4.61 0.08
C GLY A 240 -3.57 -5.25 -1.17
N PHE A 241 -3.21 -4.76 -2.36
CA PHE A 241 -3.82 -5.21 -3.63
C PHE A 241 -2.83 -5.46 -4.75
N PHE A 242 -1.99 -4.49 -5.14
CA PHE A 242 -1.18 -4.56 -6.35
C PHE A 242 -0.23 -5.75 -6.34
N PHE A 243 0.58 -5.92 -5.31
CA PHE A 243 1.50 -7.06 -5.22
C PHE A 243 0.79 -8.40 -4.95
N PRO A 244 -0.20 -8.51 -4.03
CA PRO A 244 -0.98 -9.75 -3.90
C PRO A 244 -1.65 -10.18 -5.20
N TRP A 245 -2.23 -9.24 -5.96
CA TRP A 245 -2.83 -9.51 -7.25
C TRP A 245 -1.81 -10.08 -8.26
N LEU A 246 -0.61 -9.50 -8.35
CA LEU A 246 0.46 -10.01 -9.22
C LEU A 246 0.94 -11.40 -8.80
N GLN A 247 0.98 -11.69 -7.49
CA GLN A 247 1.51 -12.95 -6.96
C GLN A 247 0.49 -14.09 -6.97
N LEU A 248 -0.78 -13.78 -6.73
CA LEU A 248 -1.84 -14.76 -6.58
C LEU A 248 -2.69 -14.93 -7.84
N GLY A 249 -2.54 -14.03 -8.82
CA GLY A 249 -3.44 -13.95 -9.96
C GLY A 249 -4.84 -13.47 -9.55
N GLY A 250 -5.85 -13.85 -10.33
CA GLY A 250 -7.23 -13.41 -10.12
C GLY A 250 -7.52 -12.04 -10.72
N THR A 251 -8.59 -11.41 -10.26
CA THR A 251 -9.09 -10.15 -10.82
C THR A 251 -8.92 -9.01 -9.83
N LEU A 252 -8.27 -7.92 -10.26
CA LEU A 252 -8.25 -6.66 -9.53
C LEU A 252 -9.37 -5.74 -10.04
N VAL A 253 -10.34 -5.45 -9.21
CA VAL A 253 -11.43 -4.50 -9.47
C VAL A 253 -11.02 -3.16 -8.87
N LEU A 254 -11.01 -2.12 -9.69
CA LEU A 254 -10.69 -0.76 -9.26
C LEU A 254 -11.96 -0.02 -8.83
N HIS A 255 -11.85 0.82 -7.82
CA HIS A 255 -12.94 1.67 -7.32
C HIS A 255 -12.46 3.10 -7.16
N HIS A 256 -13.21 4.06 -7.70
CA HIS A 256 -12.95 5.49 -7.57
C HIS A 256 -14.14 6.32 -8.13
N PRO A 257 -14.46 7.45 -7.51
CA PRO A 257 -14.18 7.82 -6.12
C PRO A 257 -14.93 6.91 -5.15
N MET A 258 -14.68 7.01 -3.84
CA MET A 258 -15.43 6.21 -2.86
C MET A 258 -16.93 6.58 -2.93
N ASP A 259 -17.72 5.62 -3.36
CA ASP A 259 -19.19 5.64 -3.42
C ASP A 259 -19.70 4.30 -2.90
N VAL A 260 -20.44 4.34 -1.79
CA VAL A 260 -20.87 3.12 -1.09
C VAL A 260 -21.82 2.27 -1.92
N ALA A 261 -22.70 2.89 -2.69
CA ALA A 261 -23.66 2.14 -3.53
C ALA A 261 -22.93 1.41 -4.67
N VAL A 262 -21.99 2.09 -5.33
CA VAL A 262 -21.14 1.49 -6.37
C VAL A 262 -20.24 0.42 -5.77
N PHE A 263 -19.67 0.67 -4.58
CA PHE A 263 -18.79 -0.29 -3.87
C PHE A 263 -19.54 -1.61 -3.57
N LEU A 264 -20.74 -1.53 -3.03
CA LEU A 264 -21.57 -2.71 -2.74
C LEU A 264 -22.03 -3.42 -4.02
N ALA A 265 -22.38 -2.66 -5.07
CA ALA A 265 -22.71 -3.23 -6.38
C ALA A 265 -21.51 -4.00 -6.98
N GLN A 266 -20.30 -3.43 -6.95
CA GLN A 266 -19.11 -4.13 -7.42
C GLN A 266 -18.80 -5.40 -6.60
N ILE A 267 -19.03 -5.41 -5.28
CA ILE A 267 -18.86 -6.64 -4.47
C ILE A 267 -19.77 -7.73 -4.98
N ARG A 268 -21.03 -7.43 -5.23
CA ARG A 268 -22.03 -8.37 -5.74
C ARG A 268 -21.71 -8.83 -7.18
N ASP A 269 -21.57 -7.85 -8.08
CA ASP A 269 -21.53 -8.10 -9.53
C ASP A 269 -20.23 -8.78 -9.96
N GLU A 270 -19.11 -8.41 -9.33
CA GLU A 270 -17.78 -8.98 -9.62
C GLU A 270 -17.39 -10.14 -8.67
N ARG A 271 -18.32 -10.55 -7.80
CA ARG A 271 -18.09 -11.66 -6.85
C ARG A 271 -16.82 -11.47 -6.03
N VAL A 272 -16.62 -10.26 -5.49
CA VAL A 272 -15.43 -9.88 -4.73
C VAL A 272 -15.27 -10.76 -3.50
N ALA A 273 -14.07 -11.32 -3.31
CA ALA A 273 -13.74 -12.15 -2.16
C ALA A 273 -12.94 -11.39 -1.09
N TYR A 274 -12.23 -10.34 -1.47
CA TYR A 274 -11.38 -9.54 -0.59
C TYR A 274 -11.45 -8.06 -0.92
N THR A 275 -11.49 -7.23 0.13
CA THR A 275 -11.34 -5.77 0.03
C THR A 275 -10.69 -5.19 1.28
N ILE A 276 -10.31 -3.91 1.22
CA ILE A 276 -9.95 -3.11 2.41
C ILE A 276 -10.97 -1.98 2.53
N ALA A 277 -11.48 -1.73 3.72
CA ALA A 277 -12.41 -0.64 3.97
C ALA A 277 -12.05 0.13 5.25
N PRO A 278 -12.19 1.46 5.29
CA PRO A 278 -12.00 2.23 6.52
C PRO A 278 -12.98 1.79 7.60
N PRO A 279 -12.60 1.80 8.90
CA PRO A 279 -13.52 1.44 10.00
C PRO A 279 -14.82 2.23 9.97
N ALA A 280 -14.77 3.51 9.58
CA ALA A 280 -15.96 4.36 9.48
C ALA A 280 -16.98 3.84 8.45
N VAL A 281 -16.52 3.27 7.33
CA VAL A 281 -17.41 2.68 6.32
C VAL A 281 -18.05 1.40 6.87
N LEU A 282 -17.28 0.54 7.53
CA LEU A 282 -17.79 -0.71 8.12
C LEU A 282 -18.82 -0.42 9.23
N ASN A 283 -18.51 0.52 10.13
CA ASN A 283 -19.46 0.95 11.16
C ASN A 283 -20.76 1.51 10.56
N MET A 284 -20.63 2.35 9.52
CA MET A 284 -21.80 2.94 8.84
C MET A 284 -22.67 1.88 8.21
N LEU A 285 -22.12 0.85 7.57
CA LEU A 285 -22.89 -0.24 6.96
C LEU A 285 -23.70 -1.02 7.99
N LEU A 286 -23.15 -1.26 9.18
CA LEU A 286 -23.86 -1.93 10.26
C LEU A 286 -24.91 -1.04 10.95
N GLN A 287 -24.64 0.25 11.06
CA GLN A 287 -25.59 1.22 11.65
C GLN A 287 -26.75 1.57 10.72
N LYS A 288 -26.48 1.60 9.40
CA LYS A 288 -27.46 1.91 8.35
C LYS A 288 -27.77 0.66 7.54
N ARG A 289 -28.50 -0.28 8.17
CA ARG A 289 -28.83 -1.59 7.57
C ARG A 289 -29.57 -1.49 6.23
N GLU A 290 -30.26 -0.39 5.98
CA GLU A 290 -30.88 -0.11 4.69
C GLU A 290 -29.89 -0.06 3.53
N LEU A 291 -28.62 0.31 3.78
CA LEU A 291 -27.58 0.27 2.76
C LEU A 291 -27.21 -1.15 2.33
N LEU A 292 -27.41 -2.13 3.22
CA LEU A 292 -27.20 -3.54 2.94
C LEU A 292 -28.44 -4.21 2.34
N ALA A 293 -29.59 -3.54 2.32
CA ALA A 293 -30.80 -4.07 1.72
C ALA A 293 -30.61 -4.28 0.21
N GLY A 294 -30.58 -5.55 -0.22
CA GLY A 294 -30.29 -5.94 -1.61
C GLY A 294 -28.81 -6.04 -1.98
N ALA A 295 -27.89 -5.81 -1.06
CA ALA A 295 -26.48 -6.12 -1.25
C ALA A 295 -26.25 -7.62 -1.06
N ASP A 296 -25.63 -8.26 -2.06
CA ASP A 296 -25.15 -9.65 -1.92
C ASP A 296 -23.67 -9.62 -1.54
N LEU A 297 -23.39 -9.92 -0.27
CA LEU A 297 -22.03 -10.03 0.28
C LEU A 297 -21.53 -11.48 0.34
N SER A 298 -22.27 -12.46 -0.19
CA SER A 298 -21.96 -13.89 -0.03
C SER A 298 -20.62 -14.34 -0.58
N SER A 299 -20.03 -13.59 -1.52
CA SER A 299 -18.71 -13.84 -2.07
C SER A 299 -17.58 -13.28 -1.20
N LEU A 300 -17.88 -12.27 -0.36
CA LEU A 300 -16.88 -11.55 0.43
C LEU A 300 -16.46 -12.38 1.65
N LYS A 301 -15.22 -12.83 1.65
CA LYS A 301 -14.64 -13.66 2.72
C LYS A 301 -13.85 -12.83 3.73
N LEU A 302 -13.10 -11.84 3.22
CA LEU A 302 -12.14 -11.07 3.99
C LEU A 302 -12.32 -9.57 3.75
N VAL A 303 -12.30 -8.80 4.82
CA VAL A 303 -12.18 -7.34 4.78
C VAL A 303 -11.05 -6.92 5.69
N ALA A 304 -9.95 -6.40 5.12
CA ALA A 304 -8.94 -5.76 5.95
C ALA A 304 -9.39 -4.33 6.32
N SER A 305 -9.04 -3.89 7.52
CA SER A 305 -9.37 -2.55 8.01
C SER A 305 -8.25 -2.05 8.91
N GLY A 306 -8.00 -0.74 8.91
CA GLY A 306 -6.94 -0.12 9.68
C GLY A 306 -6.94 1.40 9.51
N SER A 307 -5.82 2.04 9.81
CA SER A 307 -5.64 3.51 9.85
C SER A 307 -6.37 4.22 11.00
N ALA A 308 -7.24 3.54 11.72
CA ALA A 308 -7.90 3.96 12.95
C ALA A 308 -8.27 2.72 13.77
N PRO A 309 -8.48 2.83 15.09
CA PRO A 309 -8.92 1.72 15.94
C PRO A 309 -10.22 1.09 15.42
N LEU A 310 -10.31 -0.24 15.51
CA LEU A 310 -11.50 -0.98 15.16
C LEU A 310 -12.40 -1.15 16.38
N ALA A 311 -13.71 -0.96 16.19
CA ALA A 311 -14.69 -1.26 17.23
C ALA A 311 -14.88 -2.78 17.36
N PRO A 312 -14.69 -3.40 18.54
CA PRO A 312 -14.85 -4.87 18.71
C PRO A 312 -16.20 -5.39 18.28
N TRP A 313 -17.28 -4.66 18.59
CA TRP A 313 -18.65 -5.04 18.20
C TRP A 313 -18.82 -5.13 16.68
N MET A 314 -18.14 -4.26 15.92
CA MET A 314 -18.21 -4.25 14.45
C MET A 314 -17.51 -5.48 13.87
N VAL A 315 -16.31 -5.80 14.36
CA VAL A 315 -15.54 -6.98 13.90
C VAL A 315 -16.32 -8.26 14.18
N ARG A 316 -16.93 -8.36 15.38
CA ARG A 316 -17.79 -9.48 15.75
C ARG A 316 -19.04 -9.58 14.86
N ALA A 317 -19.74 -8.47 14.64
CA ALA A 317 -20.98 -8.47 13.84
C ALA A 317 -20.73 -8.91 12.39
N PHE A 318 -19.66 -8.46 11.74
CA PHE A 318 -19.32 -8.94 10.39
C PHE A 318 -19.05 -10.44 10.36
N GLN A 319 -18.40 -10.99 11.36
CA GLN A 319 -18.12 -12.42 11.42
C GLN A 319 -19.36 -13.26 11.72
N GLU A 320 -20.16 -12.86 12.72
CA GLU A 320 -21.34 -13.64 13.15
C GLU A 320 -22.51 -13.55 12.21
N GLU A 321 -22.78 -12.37 11.63
CA GLU A 321 -23.95 -12.13 10.81
C GLU A 321 -23.73 -12.40 9.31
N PHE A 322 -22.49 -12.16 8.81
CA PHE A 322 -22.18 -12.27 7.39
C PHE A 322 -21.13 -13.34 7.07
N GLY A 323 -20.51 -13.95 8.07
CA GLY A 323 -19.40 -14.89 7.87
C GLY A 323 -18.12 -14.22 7.33
N ILE A 324 -18.02 -12.89 7.39
CA ILE A 324 -16.89 -12.12 6.87
C ILE A 324 -15.86 -11.91 7.97
N VAL A 325 -14.62 -12.33 7.71
CA VAL A 325 -13.51 -12.09 8.64
C VAL A 325 -12.96 -10.69 8.44
N VAL A 326 -13.12 -9.82 9.43
CA VAL A 326 -12.46 -8.50 9.44
C VAL A 326 -11.05 -8.67 10.01
N VAL A 327 -10.04 -8.35 9.21
CA VAL A 327 -8.62 -8.39 9.59
C VAL A 327 -8.18 -7.00 10.02
N ASN A 328 -7.67 -6.86 11.23
CA ASN A 328 -7.10 -5.59 11.70
C ASN A 328 -5.66 -5.45 11.19
N ILE A 329 -5.39 -4.42 10.40
CA ILE A 329 -4.07 -4.15 9.83
C ILE A 329 -3.48 -2.86 10.40
N PHE A 330 -2.20 -2.91 10.77
CA PHE A 330 -1.43 -1.76 11.18
C PHE A 330 -0.14 -1.69 10.35
N GLY A 331 -0.03 -0.65 9.52
CA GLY A 331 1.05 -0.57 8.59
C GLY A 331 1.48 0.86 8.26
N SER A 332 2.71 0.99 7.75
CA SER A 332 3.25 2.26 7.25
C SER A 332 4.06 2.06 5.98
N ASN A 333 4.22 3.12 5.18
CA ASN A 333 5.08 3.10 4.00
C ASN A 333 6.53 2.73 4.35
N GLU A 334 6.96 3.01 5.57
CA GLU A 334 8.31 2.75 6.07
C GLU A 334 8.60 1.28 6.39
N GLY A 335 7.55 0.44 6.50
CA GLY A 335 7.73 -1.00 6.67
C GLY A 335 7.00 -1.62 7.86
N MET A 336 6.14 -0.88 8.58
CA MET A 336 5.24 -1.48 9.57
C MET A 336 4.32 -2.49 8.87
N ALA A 337 4.13 -3.68 9.44
CA ALA A 337 3.43 -4.78 8.79
C ALA A 337 2.75 -5.71 9.79
N PHE A 338 1.96 -5.18 10.72
CA PHE A 338 1.15 -6.01 11.62
C PHE A 338 -0.20 -6.31 11.01
N ALA A 339 -0.63 -7.56 11.13
CA ALA A 339 -1.95 -8.03 10.73
C ALA A 339 -2.50 -8.98 11.81
N SER A 340 -3.66 -8.64 12.32
CA SER A 340 -4.42 -9.49 13.23
C SER A 340 -5.51 -10.19 12.42
N SER A 341 -5.22 -11.40 11.97
CA SER A 341 -6.10 -12.21 11.11
C SER A 341 -6.85 -13.27 11.92
N GLY A 342 -7.90 -13.84 11.33
CA GLY A 342 -8.61 -14.97 11.95
C GLY A 342 -7.76 -16.23 12.14
N LEU A 343 -6.62 -16.34 11.44
CA LEU A 343 -5.68 -17.46 11.56
C LEU A 343 -4.86 -17.38 12.85
N ASP A 344 -4.41 -16.19 13.22
CA ASP A 344 -3.58 -15.97 14.42
C ASP A 344 -4.40 -15.47 15.63
N VAL A 345 -5.54 -14.81 15.38
CA VAL A 345 -6.44 -14.25 16.40
C VAL A 345 -7.89 -14.62 16.05
N PRO A 346 -8.34 -15.85 16.38
CA PRO A 346 -9.69 -16.32 16.03
C PRO A 346 -10.83 -15.50 16.65
N ASP A 347 -10.63 -15.04 17.89
CA ASP A 347 -11.62 -14.20 18.58
C ASP A 347 -11.75 -12.83 17.93
N PRO A 348 -12.95 -12.42 17.47
CA PRO A 348 -13.14 -11.17 16.74
C PRO A 348 -12.93 -9.93 17.60
N GLU A 349 -13.20 -9.97 18.91
CA GLU A 349 -13.03 -8.82 19.79
C GLU A 349 -11.54 -8.59 20.11
N GLN A 350 -10.80 -9.66 20.35
CA GLN A 350 -9.34 -9.59 20.48
C GLN A 350 -8.70 -9.14 19.18
N ARG A 351 -9.16 -9.64 18.04
CA ARG A 351 -8.65 -9.25 16.72
C ARG A 351 -8.83 -7.77 16.42
N ALA A 352 -9.87 -7.14 16.96
CA ALA A 352 -10.10 -5.71 16.80
C ALA A 352 -9.02 -4.85 17.47
N THR A 353 -8.40 -5.31 18.55
CA THR A 353 -7.56 -4.47 19.42
C THR A 353 -6.13 -4.97 19.60
N LEU A 354 -5.88 -6.26 19.36
CA LEU A 354 -4.60 -6.91 19.62
C LEU A 354 -3.87 -7.25 18.33
N PHE A 355 -2.56 -7.09 18.34
CA PHE A 355 -1.67 -7.47 17.24
C PHE A 355 -0.68 -8.53 17.69
N PRO A 356 -0.50 -9.63 16.94
CA PRO A 356 0.53 -10.62 17.23
C PRO A 356 1.91 -9.99 17.32
N ARG A 357 2.70 -10.36 18.31
CA ARG A 357 4.07 -9.87 18.51
C ARG A 357 5.01 -10.57 17.53
N PHE A 358 4.98 -10.13 16.27
CA PHE A 358 5.81 -10.68 15.20
C PHE A 358 7.31 -10.51 15.48
N GLY A 359 8.08 -11.55 15.23
CA GLY A 359 9.53 -11.55 15.34
C GLY A 359 10.08 -11.47 16.76
N VAL A 360 9.27 -11.77 17.77
CA VAL A 360 9.68 -11.92 19.15
C VAL A 360 10.05 -13.36 19.42
N GLU A 361 11.22 -13.58 20.02
CA GLU A 361 11.72 -14.93 20.33
C GLU A 361 10.75 -15.73 21.22
N GLY A 362 10.59 -17.00 20.90
CA GLY A 362 9.67 -17.88 21.61
C GLY A 362 8.19 -17.79 21.18
N LEU A 363 7.82 -16.85 20.30
CA LEU A 363 6.47 -16.72 19.74
C LEU A 363 6.44 -17.18 18.28
N ALA A 364 5.49 -18.04 17.95
CA ALA A 364 5.26 -18.54 16.60
C ALA A 364 3.86 -18.12 16.12
N TRP A 365 3.77 -17.67 14.87
CA TRP A 365 2.55 -17.18 14.23
C TRP A 365 2.42 -17.78 12.84
N SER A 366 1.18 -17.91 12.35
CA SER A 366 0.91 -18.44 10.99
C SER A 366 1.34 -17.45 9.91
N ASN A 367 1.32 -16.16 10.23
CA ASN A 367 1.69 -15.12 9.26
C ASN A 367 3.18 -15.21 8.92
N PRO A 368 3.57 -15.41 7.63
CA PRO A 368 4.95 -15.63 7.23
C PRO A 368 5.89 -14.43 7.48
N ILE A 369 5.35 -13.20 7.59
CA ILE A 369 6.17 -12.02 7.93
C ILE A 369 6.77 -12.15 9.34
N ALA A 370 6.11 -12.86 10.25
CA ALA A 370 6.55 -13.03 11.63
C ALA A 370 7.95 -13.67 11.74
N ALA A 371 8.31 -14.52 10.78
CA ALA A 371 9.63 -15.15 10.74
C ALA A 371 10.72 -14.26 10.14
N ARG A 372 10.36 -13.14 9.52
CA ARG A 372 11.30 -12.29 8.76
C ARG A 372 11.46 -10.88 9.31
N MET A 373 10.51 -10.40 10.08
CA MET A 373 10.64 -9.13 10.80
C MET A 373 10.95 -9.36 12.29
N ARG A 374 11.43 -8.31 12.94
CA ARG A 374 11.58 -8.23 14.38
C ARG A 374 10.88 -7.00 14.91
N SER A 375 10.33 -7.09 16.11
CA SER A 375 9.68 -5.98 16.79
C SER A 375 10.10 -5.92 18.26
N ARG A 376 10.20 -4.71 18.81
CA ARG A 376 10.43 -4.45 20.22
C ARG A 376 9.74 -3.17 20.66
N LEU A 377 9.46 -3.04 21.95
CA LEU A 377 9.04 -1.78 22.56
C LEU A 377 10.21 -1.17 23.32
N VAL A 378 10.35 0.14 23.20
CA VAL A 378 11.41 0.89 23.88
C VAL A 378 10.79 2.05 24.66
N ASP A 379 11.13 2.14 25.93
CA ASP A 379 10.72 3.27 26.78
C ASP A 379 11.35 4.57 26.26
N ILE A 380 10.52 5.57 26.02
CA ILE A 380 10.94 6.82 25.35
C ILE A 380 11.83 7.71 26.23
N ASP A 381 11.81 7.54 27.55
CA ASP A 381 12.59 8.34 28.49
C ASP A 381 13.94 7.69 28.80
N SER A 382 13.94 6.40 29.13
CA SER A 382 15.14 5.66 29.51
C SER A 382 15.88 5.03 28.33
N GLY A 383 15.22 4.82 27.19
CA GLY A 383 15.75 4.07 26.06
C GLY A 383 15.86 2.56 26.28
N SER A 384 15.31 2.04 27.38
CA SER A 384 15.37 0.62 27.73
C SER A 384 14.31 -0.19 26.97
N VAL A 385 14.63 -1.43 26.60
CA VAL A 385 13.66 -2.36 26.00
C VAL A 385 12.65 -2.79 27.06
N ILE A 386 11.35 -2.67 26.72
CA ILE A 386 10.25 -3.07 27.60
C ILE A 386 9.97 -4.56 27.40
N THR A 387 9.95 -5.31 28.49
CA THR A 387 9.64 -6.75 28.52
C THR A 387 8.38 -7.06 29.33
N ASP A 388 7.97 -6.15 30.21
CA ASP A 388 6.84 -6.33 31.10
C ASP A 388 5.53 -5.83 30.47
N PRO A 389 4.40 -6.54 30.65
CA PRO A 389 3.09 -6.11 30.16
C PRO A 389 2.59 -4.80 30.80
N GLY A 390 1.74 -4.06 30.05
CA GLY A 390 1.06 -2.86 30.55
C GLY A 390 1.94 -1.61 30.61
N HIS A 391 3.13 -1.63 30.01
CA HIS A 391 4.03 -0.48 29.94
C HIS A 391 4.11 0.02 28.49
N PRO A 392 3.56 1.19 28.17
CA PRO A 392 3.64 1.77 26.83
C PRO A 392 5.06 2.16 26.44
N GLY A 393 5.46 1.81 25.22
CA GLY A 393 6.74 2.21 24.63
C GLY A 393 6.66 2.42 23.14
N GLU A 394 7.69 3.07 22.58
CA GLU A 394 7.80 3.24 21.13
C GLU A 394 8.03 1.89 20.45
N MET A 395 7.17 1.57 19.47
CA MET A 395 7.38 0.41 18.61
C MET A 395 8.58 0.64 17.71
N GLN A 396 9.52 -0.29 17.78
CA GLN A 396 10.66 -0.33 16.86
C GLN A 396 10.66 -1.64 16.09
N ILE A 397 10.97 -1.57 14.80
CA ILE A 397 10.98 -2.72 13.89
C ILE A 397 12.29 -2.83 13.11
N GLN A 398 12.61 -4.06 12.73
CA GLN A 398 13.72 -4.39 11.85
C GLN A 398 13.31 -5.55 10.93
N GLY A 399 13.71 -5.51 9.66
CA GLY A 399 13.36 -6.58 8.72
C GLY A 399 13.61 -6.22 7.26
N PRO A 400 13.44 -7.19 6.35
CA PRO A 400 13.63 -7.01 4.91
C PRO A 400 12.61 -6.05 4.27
N ASN A 401 11.51 -5.81 4.95
CA ASN A 401 10.42 -4.92 4.55
C ASN A 401 10.60 -3.47 5.01
N VAL A 402 11.58 -3.18 5.87
CA VAL A 402 11.83 -1.83 6.40
C VAL A 402 12.70 -1.02 5.42
N ILE A 403 12.40 0.26 5.24
CA ILE A 403 13.19 1.16 4.38
C ILE A 403 14.62 1.37 4.91
N ASP A 404 15.47 1.95 4.07
CA ASP A 404 16.84 2.34 4.43
C ASP A 404 16.95 3.82 4.86
N GLY A 405 15.88 4.57 4.65
CA GLY A 405 15.77 5.99 4.96
C GLY A 405 14.81 6.71 4.01
N TYR A 406 14.47 7.95 4.35
CA TYR A 406 13.68 8.82 3.49
C TYR A 406 14.55 9.41 2.37
N PHE A 407 13.94 9.55 1.20
CA PHE A 407 14.57 10.11 0.02
C PHE A 407 14.97 11.57 0.24
N ASP A 408 16.24 11.89 -0.05
CA ASP A 408 16.82 13.23 0.04
C ASP A 408 16.37 14.02 1.29
N SER A 409 16.49 13.40 2.44
CA SER A 409 16.00 13.97 3.71
C SER A 409 16.98 13.75 4.87
N PRO A 410 18.16 14.40 4.86
CA PRO A 410 19.14 14.24 5.94
C PRO A 410 18.58 14.52 7.33
N GLN A 411 17.80 15.62 7.48
CA GLN A 411 17.12 15.95 8.76
C GLN A 411 16.00 14.96 9.08
N GLY A 412 15.25 14.48 8.07
CA GLY A 412 14.21 13.47 8.24
C GLY A 412 14.76 12.11 8.62
N ASN A 413 16.01 11.81 8.25
CA ASN A 413 16.71 10.56 8.57
C ASN A 413 17.43 10.61 9.93
N ALA A 414 17.68 11.81 10.45
CA ALA A 414 18.31 11.95 11.76
C ALA A 414 17.40 11.37 12.86
N GLY A 415 17.89 10.33 13.54
CA GLY A 415 17.16 9.68 14.63
C GLY A 415 15.98 8.79 14.23
N VAL A 416 15.77 8.53 12.93
CA VAL A 416 14.74 7.58 12.44
C VAL A 416 15.15 6.14 12.75
N PHE A 417 16.45 5.87 12.82
CA PHE A 417 16.98 4.58 13.26
C PHE A 417 17.70 4.73 14.61
N SER A 418 17.56 3.73 15.46
CA SER A 418 18.39 3.59 16.65
C SER A 418 19.84 3.26 16.28
N ALA A 419 20.76 3.40 17.23
CA ALA A 419 22.18 3.11 17.01
C ALA A 419 22.46 1.64 16.59
N ASP A 420 21.58 0.72 16.98
CA ASP A 420 21.61 -0.71 16.64
C ASP A 420 20.72 -1.06 15.43
N GLY A 421 20.30 -0.05 14.64
CA GLY A 421 19.67 -0.22 13.32
C GLY A 421 18.18 -0.54 13.33
N TRP A 422 17.44 -0.27 14.41
CA TRP A 422 15.99 -0.43 14.44
C TRP A 422 15.30 0.85 13.95
N PHE A 423 14.31 0.67 13.08
CA PHE A 423 13.45 1.78 12.67
C PHE A 423 12.51 2.18 13.82
N ARG A 424 12.50 3.46 14.14
CA ARG A 424 11.65 4.07 15.15
C ARG A 424 10.36 4.54 14.52
N SER A 425 9.25 3.88 14.85
CA SER A 425 7.97 4.13 14.18
C SER A 425 7.32 5.46 14.60
N GLY A 426 7.59 5.91 15.81
CA GLY A 426 6.87 7.02 16.44
C GLY A 426 5.48 6.63 16.94
N ASP A 427 5.11 5.35 16.85
CA ASP A 427 3.85 4.80 17.34
C ASP A 427 4.08 4.10 18.68
N MET A 428 3.14 4.26 19.61
CA MET A 428 3.19 3.69 20.95
C MET A 428 2.36 2.44 21.04
N PHE A 429 2.95 1.41 21.63
CA PHE A 429 2.28 0.14 21.93
C PHE A 429 2.63 -0.30 23.35
N GLU A 430 1.81 -1.18 23.90
CA GLU A 430 2.13 -1.96 25.11
C GLU A 430 2.09 -3.44 24.80
N ILE A 431 2.77 -4.26 25.61
CA ILE A 431 2.52 -5.70 25.69
C ILE A 431 1.21 -5.86 26.42
N ALA A 432 0.23 -6.52 25.80
CA ALA A 432 -1.10 -6.66 26.34
C ALA A 432 -1.09 -7.42 27.69
N PRO A 433 -1.61 -6.83 28.79
CA PRO A 433 -1.59 -7.47 30.11
C PRO A 433 -2.40 -8.78 30.16
N GLU A 434 -3.49 -8.86 29.40
CA GLU A 434 -4.38 -10.02 29.35
C GLU A 434 -3.79 -11.20 28.57
N ASP A 435 -2.92 -10.93 27.59
CA ASP A 435 -2.18 -11.96 26.86
C ASP A 435 -0.85 -11.40 26.33
N PRO A 436 0.28 -11.69 27.00
CA PRO A 436 1.59 -11.17 26.64
C PRO A 436 2.13 -11.61 25.27
N ARG A 437 1.42 -12.43 24.54
CA ARG A 437 1.74 -12.78 23.15
C ARG A 437 1.39 -11.66 22.17
N PHE A 438 0.64 -10.65 22.62
CA PHE A 438 0.13 -9.59 21.75
C PHE A 438 0.65 -8.21 22.15
N TYR A 439 0.64 -7.31 21.17
CA TYR A 439 0.73 -5.88 21.36
C TYR A 439 -0.66 -5.25 21.28
N ARG A 440 -0.83 -4.13 22.02
CA ARG A 440 -1.96 -3.22 21.89
C ARG A 440 -1.43 -1.84 21.51
N PHE A 441 -2.03 -1.21 20.49
CA PHE A 441 -1.76 0.18 20.13
C PHE A 441 -2.29 1.12 21.21
N THR A 442 -1.48 2.10 21.63
CA THR A 442 -1.83 3.05 22.69
C THR A 442 -1.71 4.51 22.26
N GLY A 443 -1.35 4.79 21.00
CA GLY A 443 -1.28 6.15 20.46
C GLY A 443 0.02 6.47 19.74
N ARG A 444 0.38 7.75 19.65
CA ARG A 444 1.61 8.21 19.02
C ARG A 444 2.51 8.95 19.99
N CYS A 445 3.82 8.79 19.84
CA CYS A 445 4.81 9.45 20.69
C CYS A 445 4.66 10.98 20.75
N LYS A 446 4.17 11.60 19.65
CA LYS A 446 4.02 13.06 19.52
C LYS A 446 2.70 13.60 20.05
N ASP A 447 1.69 12.74 20.13
CA ASP A 447 0.31 13.14 20.50
C ASP A 447 0.04 12.89 21.97
N ILE A 448 1.03 12.38 22.73
CA ILE A 448 0.89 12.10 24.15
C ILE A 448 0.76 13.40 24.95
N ILE A 449 -0.32 13.50 25.72
CA ILE A 449 -0.55 14.57 26.69
C ILE A 449 0.17 14.20 27.99
N ILE A 450 1.12 15.04 28.43
CA ILE A 450 1.79 14.85 29.71
C ILE A 450 1.12 15.75 30.75
N ARG A 451 0.50 15.17 31.77
CA ARG A 451 -0.12 15.91 32.88
C ARG A 451 0.26 15.28 34.21
N GLY A 452 0.97 16.05 35.03
CA GLY A 452 1.41 15.61 36.38
C GLY A 452 2.32 14.38 36.35
N GLY A 453 3.13 14.21 35.31
CA GLY A 453 3.99 13.03 35.10
C GLY A 453 3.28 11.82 34.53
N MET A 454 1.97 11.88 34.30
CA MET A 454 1.20 10.81 33.59
C MET A 454 1.14 11.09 32.11
N LYS A 455 1.37 10.04 31.30
CA LYS A 455 1.27 10.03 29.84
C LYS A 455 -0.15 9.58 29.48
N ILE A 456 -0.92 10.44 28.83
CA ILE A 456 -2.31 10.18 28.43
C ILE A 456 -2.37 10.20 26.91
N SER A 457 -2.85 9.13 26.30
CA SER A 457 -3.12 9.09 24.85
C SER A 457 -4.45 9.79 24.56
N PRO A 458 -4.53 10.71 23.57
CA PRO A 458 -5.80 11.23 23.09
C PRO A 458 -6.75 10.13 22.60
N ASP A 459 -6.22 9.10 21.92
CA ASP A 459 -7.02 7.96 21.43
C ASP A 459 -7.66 7.16 22.58
N GLU A 460 -7.04 7.14 23.76
CA GLU A 460 -7.58 6.53 24.97
C GLU A 460 -8.75 7.35 25.54
N LEU A 461 -8.66 8.68 25.45
CA LEU A 461 -9.75 9.57 25.87
C LEU A 461 -10.96 9.51 24.95
N ASP A 462 -10.76 9.30 23.65
CA ASP A 462 -11.84 9.18 22.65
C ASP A 462 -12.64 7.87 22.79
N THR A 463 -12.12 6.88 23.54
CA THR A 463 -12.79 5.60 23.80
C THR A 463 -13.58 5.56 25.12
N LEU A 464 -13.45 6.57 25.97
CA LEU A 464 -14.19 6.75 27.22
C LEU A 464 -15.51 7.47 27.01
#